data_7568307ee7020ee8c8d34bbac9dba750
#
_entry.id   7568307ee7020ee8c8d34bbac9dba750
#
_cell.length_a   1.000
_cell.length_b   1.000
_cell.length_c   1.000
_cell.angle_alpha   90.00
_cell.angle_beta   90.00
_cell.angle_gamma   90.00
#
_symmetry.space_group_name_H-M   'P 1'
#
loop_
_entity.id
_entity.type
_entity.pdbx_description
1 polymer ?
#
loop_
_entity_poly.entity_id
_entity_poly.type
_entity_poly.pdbx_seq_one_letter_code
_entity_poly.pdbx_strand_id
1 'polypeptide(L)'
;MPAPTLIDVLVRTAASAGCEEPTRLRHTLELASDKHQPLIEALVDANMVDEDRFFAQLATGLGMPFSENGIADAAEGLHTRFPAKLALRHRICPAQVANGAVTILTYNPFDLSARQAVGQELHQSVHWQIAPRHRILEALHQGYGVGAENFEELLEGREAGDDNDDMKQETTVLDEADEEATVMNFVNQVFREGLKERATDIHVEPLERDLRIRYRVDGKLLEVPVPPNVRLLQASLISRLKIMAHLDIAER
;
A
#
# COMPACT_ATOMS: atom_id res chain seq x y z
N MET A 1 -18.04 14.19 -32.58
CA MET A 1 -18.35 13.90 -31.18
C MET A 1 -17.14 14.24 -30.34
N PRO A 2 -17.25 14.90 -29.18
CA PRO A 2 -16.10 15.10 -28.30
C PRO A 2 -15.53 13.75 -27.85
N ALA A 3 -14.23 13.70 -27.64
CA ALA A 3 -13.58 12.50 -27.13
C ALA A 3 -14.20 12.10 -25.75
N PRO A 4 -14.38 10.80 -25.47
CA PRO A 4 -14.92 10.38 -24.21
C PRO A 4 -13.97 10.80 -23.07
N THR A 5 -14.53 11.32 -21.99
CA THR A 5 -13.77 11.64 -20.79
C THR A 5 -13.38 10.36 -20.04
N LEU A 6 -12.41 10.44 -19.13
CA LEU A 6 -12.05 9.31 -18.28
C LEU A 6 -13.27 8.80 -17.48
N ILE A 7 -14.10 9.70 -16.97
CA ILE A 7 -15.36 9.34 -16.29
C ILE A 7 -16.28 8.54 -17.21
N ASP A 8 -16.42 8.93 -18.49
CA ASP A 8 -17.24 8.18 -19.43
C ASP A 8 -16.72 6.77 -19.67
N VAL A 9 -15.40 6.61 -19.74
CA VAL A 9 -14.77 5.28 -19.87
C VAL A 9 -15.04 4.44 -18.64
N LEU A 10 -14.80 4.98 -17.43
CA LEU A 10 -14.98 4.25 -16.18
C LEU A 10 -16.45 3.84 -15.96
N VAL A 11 -17.39 4.75 -16.17
CA VAL A 11 -18.84 4.45 -16.03
C VAL A 11 -19.30 3.40 -17.03
N ARG A 12 -18.84 3.47 -18.28
CA ARG A 12 -19.15 2.46 -19.29
C ARG A 12 -18.59 1.09 -18.92
N THR A 13 -17.35 1.06 -18.45
CA THR A 13 -16.70 -0.17 -18.00
C THR A 13 -17.44 -0.77 -16.80
N ALA A 14 -17.82 0.06 -15.83
CA ALA A 14 -18.58 -0.37 -14.67
C ALA A 14 -19.94 -0.95 -15.05
N ALA A 15 -20.65 -0.32 -15.98
CA ALA A 15 -21.92 -0.84 -16.50
C ALA A 15 -21.74 -2.21 -17.17
N SER A 16 -20.66 -2.40 -17.95
CA SER A 16 -20.32 -3.68 -18.56
C SER A 16 -19.92 -4.74 -17.53
N ALA A 17 -19.39 -4.32 -16.38
CA ALA A 17 -19.05 -5.20 -15.25
C ALA A 17 -20.22 -5.53 -14.32
N GLY A 18 -21.43 -5.00 -14.62
CA GLY A 18 -22.65 -5.29 -13.86
C GLY A 18 -23.00 -4.24 -12.79
N CYS A 19 -22.49 -3.01 -12.89
CA CYS A 19 -22.93 -1.91 -12.03
C CYS A 19 -24.42 -1.63 -12.23
N GLU A 20 -25.21 -1.72 -11.17
CA GLU A 20 -26.67 -1.52 -11.22
C GLU A 20 -27.06 -0.03 -11.28
N GLU A 21 -26.22 0.87 -10.75
CA GLU A 21 -26.52 2.30 -10.65
C GLU A 21 -25.47 3.18 -11.37
N PRO A 22 -25.29 3.08 -12.68
CA PRO A 22 -24.22 3.80 -13.41
C PRO A 22 -24.37 5.33 -13.34
N THR A 23 -25.60 5.83 -13.20
CA THR A 23 -25.86 7.28 -13.07
C THR A 23 -25.37 7.81 -11.73
N ARG A 24 -25.61 7.06 -10.66
CA ARG A 24 -25.11 7.41 -9.31
C ARG A 24 -23.59 7.34 -9.24
N LEU A 25 -23.00 6.30 -9.86
CA LEU A 25 -21.56 6.18 -9.97
C LEU A 25 -20.94 7.38 -10.71
N ARG A 26 -21.56 7.81 -11.83
CA ARG A 26 -21.13 9.02 -12.56
C ARG A 26 -21.08 10.22 -11.65
N HIS A 27 -22.15 10.49 -10.92
CA HIS A 27 -22.20 11.62 -10.00
C HIS A 27 -21.12 11.56 -8.91
N THR A 28 -20.86 10.35 -8.37
CA THR A 28 -19.79 10.13 -7.40
C THR A 28 -18.42 10.47 -8.00
N LEU A 29 -18.15 10.04 -9.25
CA LEU A 29 -16.89 10.32 -9.92
C LEU A 29 -16.73 11.80 -10.30
N GLU A 30 -17.81 12.49 -10.68
CA GLU A 30 -17.80 13.93 -10.92
C GLU A 30 -17.44 14.70 -9.66
N LEU A 31 -18.05 14.35 -8.51
CA LEU A 31 -17.70 14.94 -7.22
C LEU A 31 -16.26 14.65 -6.79
N ALA A 32 -15.75 13.46 -7.08
CA ALA A 32 -14.35 13.11 -6.83
C ALA A 32 -13.39 13.93 -7.71
N SER A 33 -13.75 14.10 -8.99
CA SER A 33 -13.00 14.94 -9.94
C SER A 33 -12.91 16.39 -9.49
N ASP A 34 -14.04 16.98 -9.03
CA ASP A 34 -14.09 18.35 -8.51
C ASP A 34 -13.19 18.53 -7.27
N LYS A 35 -13.04 17.48 -6.48
CA LYS A 35 -12.17 17.45 -5.29
C LYS A 35 -10.73 17.03 -5.60
N HIS A 36 -10.37 16.85 -6.87
CA HIS A 36 -9.06 16.35 -7.32
C HIS A 36 -8.67 15.00 -6.73
N GLN A 37 -9.64 14.14 -6.40
CA GLN A 37 -9.41 12.80 -5.90
C GLN A 37 -9.15 11.82 -7.06
N PRO A 38 -8.31 10.78 -6.86
CA PRO A 38 -8.08 9.75 -7.87
C PRO A 38 -9.37 9.00 -8.21
N LEU A 39 -9.78 9.02 -9.50
CA LEU A 39 -11.08 8.51 -9.92
C LEU A 39 -11.22 6.99 -9.73
N ILE A 40 -10.15 6.22 -9.94
CA ILE A 40 -10.17 4.77 -9.73
C ILE A 40 -10.40 4.44 -8.26
N GLU A 41 -9.78 5.17 -7.35
CA GLU A 41 -9.97 4.98 -5.92
C GLU A 41 -11.40 5.33 -5.51
N ALA A 42 -11.89 6.48 -5.95
CA ALA A 42 -13.27 6.90 -5.69
C ALA A 42 -14.30 5.89 -6.24
N LEU A 43 -14.01 5.27 -7.39
CA LEU A 43 -14.85 4.23 -7.98
C LEU A 43 -14.90 2.98 -7.10
N VAL A 44 -13.76 2.49 -6.66
CA VAL A 44 -13.66 1.28 -5.83
C VAL A 44 -14.26 1.55 -4.44
N ASP A 45 -13.95 2.70 -3.84
CA ASP A 45 -14.46 3.09 -2.51
C ASP A 45 -15.98 3.32 -2.49
N ALA A 46 -16.59 3.62 -3.64
CA ALA A 46 -18.03 3.68 -3.77
C ALA A 46 -18.73 2.33 -3.55
N ASN A 47 -17.98 1.21 -3.65
CA ASN A 47 -18.46 -0.16 -3.46
C ASN A 47 -19.71 -0.49 -4.33
N MET A 48 -19.73 0.04 -5.56
CA MET A 48 -20.84 -0.12 -6.52
C MET A 48 -20.52 -1.09 -7.64
N VAL A 49 -19.32 -1.66 -7.65
CA VAL A 49 -18.81 -2.60 -8.64
C VAL A 49 -18.12 -3.79 -7.96
N ASP A 50 -18.21 -4.94 -8.61
CA ASP A 50 -17.34 -6.07 -8.31
C ASP A 50 -15.95 -5.76 -8.88
N GLU A 51 -14.93 -5.69 -8.01
CA GLU A 51 -13.58 -5.30 -8.42
C GLU A 51 -13.00 -6.24 -9.49
N ASP A 52 -13.11 -7.55 -9.31
CA ASP A 52 -12.53 -8.52 -10.25
C ASP A 52 -13.13 -8.34 -11.65
N ARG A 53 -14.44 -8.23 -11.73
CA ARG A 53 -15.15 -8.01 -13.01
C ARG A 53 -14.83 -6.65 -13.63
N PHE A 54 -14.81 -5.61 -12.79
CA PHE A 54 -14.51 -4.26 -13.27
C PHE A 54 -13.12 -4.16 -13.87
N PHE A 55 -12.07 -4.64 -13.15
CA PHE A 55 -10.71 -4.54 -13.63
C PHE A 55 -10.43 -5.47 -14.83
N ALA A 56 -11.08 -6.63 -14.92
CA ALA A 56 -11.02 -7.46 -16.13
C ALA A 56 -11.60 -6.75 -17.37
N GLN A 57 -12.75 -6.08 -17.22
CA GLN A 57 -13.35 -5.30 -18.30
C GLN A 57 -12.52 -4.06 -18.65
N LEU A 58 -11.94 -3.39 -17.64
CA LEU A 58 -11.04 -2.25 -17.86
C LEU A 58 -9.81 -2.67 -18.67
N ALA A 59 -9.18 -3.78 -18.30
CA ALA A 59 -8.03 -4.34 -18.99
C ALA A 59 -8.36 -4.64 -20.46
N THR A 60 -9.49 -5.29 -20.70
CA THR A 60 -9.99 -5.59 -22.05
C THR A 60 -10.20 -4.30 -22.87
N GLY A 61 -10.83 -3.29 -22.25
CA GLY A 61 -11.12 -2.01 -22.91
C GLY A 61 -9.86 -1.19 -23.26
N LEU A 62 -8.80 -1.35 -22.48
CA LEU A 62 -7.51 -0.68 -22.68
C LEU A 62 -6.52 -1.53 -23.51
N GLY A 63 -6.86 -2.77 -23.86
CA GLY A 63 -5.93 -3.70 -24.52
C GLY A 63 -4.72 -4.07 -23.65
N MET A 64 -4.87 -4.02 -22.33
CA MET A 64 -3.82 -4.40 -21.38
C MET A 64 -4.05 -5.82 -20.87
N PRO A 65 -2.98 -6.57 -20.55
CA PRO A 65 -3.12 -7.86 -19.90
C PRO A 65 -3.78 -7.72 -18.52
N PHE A 66 -4.60 -8.72 -18.16
CA PHE A 66 -5.23 -8.84 -16.85
C PHE A 66 -4.60 -9.99 -16.07
N SER A 67 -4.33 -9.78 -14.80
CA SER A 67 -3.82 -10.81 -13.90
C SER A 67 -4.94 -11.33 -13.01
N GLU A 68 -5.46 -12.52 -13.31
CA GLU A 68 -6.51 -13.16 -12.49
C GLU A 68 -5.98 -13.65 -11.15
N ASN A 69 -4.78 -14.20 -11.14
CA ASN A 69 -4.15 -14.79 -9.96
C ASN A 69 -3.16 -13.86 -9.25
N GLY A 70 -2.97 -12.69 -9.81
CA GLY A 70 -2.26 -11.50 -9.34
C GLY A 70 -0.94 -11.72 -8.62
N ILE A 71 -0.93 -12.55 -7.61
CA ILE A 71 0.10 -12.57 -6.57
C ILE A 71 0.67 -13.93 -6.32
N ALA A 72 -0.08 -15.00 -6.61
CA ALA A 72 0.43 -16.36 -6.49
C ALA A 72 1.65 -16.63 -7.38
N ASP A 73 1.82 -15.80 -8.43
CA ASP A 73 2.95 -15.86 -9.36
C ASP A 73 4.05 -14.82 -9.03
N ALA A 74 3.88 -13.97 -8.01
CA ALA A 74 4.96 -13.10 -7.56
C ALA A 74 6.09 -13.99 -7.05
N ALA A 75 7.16 -14.08 -7.83
CA ALA A 75 8.29 -14.92 -7.51
C ALA A 75 8.75 -14.63 -6.09
N GLU A 76 8.84 -15.67 -5.27
CA GLU A 76 9.25 -15.61 -3.88
C GLU A 76 10.56 -14.78 -3.78
N GLY A 77 10.54 -13.70 -2.99
CA GLY A 77 11.67 -12.78 -2.87
C GLY A 77 11.76 -11.67 -3.94
N LEU A 78 10.80 -11.52 -4.86
CA LEU A 78 10.83 -10.43 -5.83
C LEU A 78 10.63 -9.06 -5.15
N HIS A 79 9.81 -9.02 -4.09
CA HIS A 79 9.61 -7.83 -3.25
C HIS A 79 10.92 -7.35 -2.60
N THR A 80 11.88 -8.22 -2.29
CA THR A 80 13.19 -7.84 -1.71
C THR A 80 14.13 -7.17 -2.73
N ARG A 81 13.86 -7.32 -4.02
CA ARG A 81 14.67 -6.75 -5.11
C ARG A 81 14.03 -5.54 -5.77
N PHE A 82 12.72 -5.36 -5.57
CA PHE A 82 11.98 -4.21 -6.09
C PHE A 82 11.96 -3.11 -5.01
N PRO A 83 12.23 -1.84 -5.37
CA PRO A 83 12.25 -0.77 -4.38
C PRO A 83 10.91 -0.65 -3.65
N ALA A 84 10.93 -0.86 -2.34
CA ALA A 84 9.75 -0.80 -1.48
C ALA A 84 9.01 0.55 -1.63
N LYS A 85 9.78 1.64 -1.67
CA LYS A 85 9.30 3.00 -1.92
C LYS A 85 8.39 3.11 -3.15
N LEU A 86 8.82 2.55 -4.30
CA LEU A 86 8.00 2.56 -5.50
C LEU A 86 6.73 1.72 -5.34
N ALA A 87 6.88 0.52 -4.77
CA ALA A 87 5.78 -0.41 -4.58
C ALA A 87 4.68 0.18 -3.71
N LEU A 88 5.05 0.74 -2.57
CA LEU A 88 4.12 1.25 -1.55
C LEU A 88 3.52 2.60 -1.95
N ARG A 89 4.34 3.56 -2.38
CA ARG A 89 3.89 4.90 -2.78
C ARG A 89 2.88 4.87 -3.93
N HIS A 90 3.16 4.05 -4.94
CA HIS A 90 2.31 3.95 -6.14
C HIS A 90 1.33 2.78 -6.09
N ARG A 91 1.35 2.00 -4.99
CA ARG A 91 0.50 0.81 -4.81
C ARG A 91 0.58 -0.10 -6.03
N ILE A 92 1.82 -0.43 -6.41
CA ILE A 92 2.15 -1.33 -7.52
C ILE A 92 2.91 -2.55 -7.00
N CYS A 93 2.73 -3.69 -7.63
CA CYS A 93 3.36 -4.93 -7.18
C CYS A 93 4.18 -5.57 -8.30
N PRO A 94 5.48 -5.86 -8.09
CA PRO A 94 6.24 -6.66 -9.05
C PRO A 94 5.72 -8.11 -9.02
N ALA A 95 5.33 -8.64 -10.18
CA ALA A 95 4.79 -9.99 -10.29
C ALA A 95 5.79 -10.99 -10.84
N GLN A 96 6.56 -10.61 -11.83
CA GLN A 96 7.48 -11.53 -12.50
C GLN A 96 8.68 -10.80 -13.12
N VAL A 97 9.82 -11.49 -13.15
CA VAL A 97 10.98 -11.07 -13.95
C VAL A 97 11.27 -12.18 -14.97
N ALA A 98 11.12 -11.87 -16.24
CA ALA A 98 11.40 -12.81 -17.32
C ALA A 98 12.08 -12.10 -18.50
N ASN A 99 13.08 -12.74 -19.09
CA ASN A 99 13.77 -12.24 -20.29
C ASN A 99 14.32 -10.81 -20.15
N GLY A 100 14.74 -10.39 -18.95
CA GLY A 100 15.23 -9.04 -18.70
C GLY A 100 14.15 -7.96 -18.61
N ALA A 101 12.89 -8.37 -18.53
CA ALA A 101 11.74 -7.48 -18.31
C ALA A 101 11.07 -7.78 -16.98
N VAL A 102 10.58 -6.73 -16.31
CA VAL A 102 9.79 -6.81 -15.07
C VAL A 102 8.32 -6.64 -15.39
N THR A 103 7.50 -7.56 -14.95
CA THR A 103 6.04 -7.38 -14.99
C THR A 103 5.58 -6.72 -13.69
N ILE A 104 4.87 -5.61 -13.83
CA ILE A 104 4.33 -4.83 -12.70
C ILE A 104 2.81 -4.81 -12.78
N LEU A 105 2.18 -5.16 -11.67
CA LEU A 105 0.74 -5.09 -11.49
C LEU A 105 0.34 -3.71 -11.00
N THR A 106 -0.72 -3.17 -11.57
CA THR A 106 -1.35 -1.93 -11.15
C THR A 106 -2.87 -2.03 -11.20
N TYR A 107 -3.57 -1.40 -10.26
CA TYR A 107 -5.00 -1.19 -10.37
C TYR A 107 -5.33 0.18 -11.00
N ASN A 108 -4.36 1.11 -11.05
CA ASN A 108 -4.53 2.41 -11.68
C ASN A 108 -3.64 2.57 -12.92
N PRO A 109 -4.11 2.13 -14.10
CA PRO A 109 -3.33 2.24 -15.33
C PRO A 109 -3.12 3.69 -15.80
N PHE A 110 -3.81 4.67 -15.21
CA PHE A 110 -3.74 6.09 -15.54
C PHE A 110 -2.74 6.85 -14.66
N ASP A 111 -2.10 6.20 -13.69
CA ASP A 111 -1.04 6.80 -12.88
C ASP A 111 0.25 6.96 -13.70
N LEU A 112 0.40 8.15 -14.29
CA LEU A 112 1.60 8.50 -15.06
C LEU A 112 2.81 8.69 -14.16
N SER A 113 2.60 9.11 -12.91
CA SER A 113 3.67 9.31 -11.94
C SER A 113 4.33 7.99 -11.57
N ALA A 114 3.55 6.93 -11.37
CA ALA A 114 4.05 5.57 -11.18
C ALA A 114 4.90 5.11 -12.38
N ARG A 115 4.42 5.35 -13.61
CA ARG A 115 5.15 4.95 -14.83
C ARG A 115 6.48 5.68 -14.97
N GLN A 116 6.50 6.98 -14.67
CA GLN A 116 7.72 7.78 -14.70
C GLN A 116 8.71 7.35 -13.62
N ALA A 117 8.26 7.19 -12.38
CA ALA A 117 9.10 6.77 -11.27
C ALA A 117 9.74 5.39 -11.51
N VAL A 118 8.93 4.43 -11.96
CA VAL A 118 9.42 3.09 -12.33
C VAL A 118 10.43 3.15 -13.47
N GLY A 119 10.18 3.98 -14.50
CA GLY A 119 11.10 4.13 -15.65
C GLY A 119 12.42 4.79 -15.27
N GLN A 120 12.45 5.65 -14.26
CA GLN A 120 13.67 6.28 -13.75
C GLN A 120 14.51 5.32 -12.90
N GLU A 121 13.85 4.51 -12.08
CA GLU A 121 14.52 3.63 -11.11
C GLU A 121 14.94 2.29 -11.74
N LEU A 122 14.08 1.71 -12.58
CA LEU A 122 14.33 0.42 -13.19
C LEU A 122 14.97 0.60 -14.58
N HIS A 123 16.23 0.21 -14.71
CA HIS A 123 16.94 0.20 -16.00
C HIS A 123 16.61 -1.05 -16.83
N GLN A 124 15.36 -1.54 -16.75
CA GLN A 124 14.86 -2.75 -17.41
C GLN A 124 13.57 -2.44 -18.16
N SER A 125 13.22 -3.30 -19.12
CA SER A 125 11.90 -3.24 -19.77
C SER A 125 10.80 -3.58 -18.77
N VAL A 126 9.71 -2.81 -18.79
CA VAL A 126 8.58 -2.97 -17.86
C VAL A 126 7.33 -3.33 -18.63
N HIS A 127 6.68 -4.41 -18.22
CA HIS A 127 5.38 -4.84 -18.71
C HIS A 127 4.32 -4.56 -17.64
N TRP A 128 3.33 -3.74 -17.99
CA TRP A 128 2.24 -3.40 -17.08
C TRP A 128 1.06 -4.34 -17.29
N GLN A 129 0.53 -4.85 -16.18
CA GLN A 129 -0.71 -5.63 -16.15
C GLN A 129 -1.69 -5.03 -15.16
N ILE A 130 -2.97 -5.16 -15.43
CA ILE A 130 -4.03 -4.72 -14.52
C ILE A 130 -4.37 -5.89 -13.58
N ALA A 131 -4.51 -5.56 -12.29
CA ALA A 131 -5.02 -6.47 -11.27
C ALA A 131 -5.99 -5.72 -10.35
N PRO A 132 -6.92 -6.40 -9.66
CA PRO A 132 -7.81 -5.79 -8.68
C PRO A 132 -7.05 -5.14 -7.53
N ARG A 133 -7.57 -3.99 -7.02
CA ARG A 133 -6.92 -3.23 -5.93
C ARG A 133 -6.68 -4.09 -4.70
N HIS A 134 -7.71 -4.82 -4.26
CA HIS A 134 -7.61 -5.65 -3.07
C HIS A 134 -6.47 -6.67 -3.15
N ARG A 135 -6.23 -7.26 -4.32
CA ARG A 135 -5.14 -8.24 -4.52
C ARG A 135 -3.77 -7.58 -4.48
N ILE A 136 -3.64 -6.39 -5.08
CA ILE A 136 -2.37 -5.64 -5.02
C ILE A 136 -2.06 -5.27 -3.58
N LEU A 137 -3.04 -4.73 -2.83
CA LEU A 137 -2.84 -4.37 -1.43
C LEU A 137 -2.50 -5.58 -0.56
N GLU A 138 -3.13 -6.73 -0.81
CA GLU A 138 -2.79 -7.98 -0.13
C GLU A 138 -1.35 -8.42 -0.40
N ALA A 139 -0.88 -8.31 -1.66
CA ALA A 139 0.50 -8.62 -2.00
C ALA A 139 1.51 -7.68 -1.37
N LEU A 140 1.22 -6.39 -1.40
CA LEU A 140 2.06 -5.40 -0.75
C LEU A 140 2.16 -5.68 0.75
N HIS A 141 1.04 -6.02 1.37
CA HIS A 141 1.00 -6.40 2.77
C HIS A 141 1.82 -7.67 3.07
N GLN A 142 1.70 -8.70 2.25
CA GLN A 142 2.47 -9.94 2.40
C GLN A 142 3.97 -9.73 2.12
N GLY A 143 4.31 -8.88 1.15
CA GLY A 143 5.68 -8.64 0.72
C GLY A 143 6.46 -7.64 1.57
N TYR A 144 5.82 -6.56 1.99
CA TYR A 144 6.46 -5.46 2.70
C TYR A 144 6.00 -5.30 4.16
N GLY A 145 4.99 -6.07 4.57
CA GLY A 145 4.51 -6.13 5.95
C GLY A 145 3.44 -5.10 6.31
N VAL A 146 2.93 -5.24 7.52
CA VAL A 146 1.89 -4.39 8.09
C VAL A 146 2.44 -2.96 8.27
N GLY A 147 1.72 -1.95 7.77
CA GLY A 147 2.08 -0.54 7.97
C GLY A 147 3.26 -0.04 7.16
N ALA A 148 3.77 -0.81 6.21
CA ALA A 148 4.90 -0.44 5.38
C ALA A 148 4.71 0.91 4.65
N GLU A 149 3.49 1.23 4.21
CA GLU A 149 3.19 2.51 3.55
C GLU A 149 3.52 3.72 4.44
N ASN A 150 3.10 3.69 5.70
CA ASN A 150 3.36 4.77 6.65
C ASN A 150 4.84 4.87 7.03
N PHE A 151 5.54 3.74 6.98
CA PHE A 151 6.97 3.67 7.28
C PHE A 151 7.83 4.32 6.22
N GLU A 152 7.49 4.10 4.93
CA GLU A 152 8.23 4.71 3.83
C GLU A 152 8.07 6.23 3.80
N GLU A 153 6.89 6.77 4.10
CA GLU A 153 6.68 8.22 4.23
C GLU A 153 7.59 8.84 5.30
N LEU A 154 7.75 8.17 6.44
CA LEU A 154 8.61 8.64 7.52
C LEU A 154 10.09 8.60 7.14
N LEU A 155 10.52 7.55 6.45
CA LEU A 155 11.91 7.41 6.00
C LEU A 155 12.26 8.45 4.93
N GLU A 156 11.32 8.81 4.04
CA GLU A 156 11.49 9.90 3.07
C GLU A 156 11.76 11.24 3.75
N GLY A 157 11.07 11.53 4.85
CA GLY A 157 11.30 12.75 5.64
C GLY A 157 12.72 12.81 6.22
N ARG A 158 13.28 11.65 6.61
CA ARG A 158 14.64 11.56 7.17
C ARG A 158 15.75 11.66 6.11
N GLU A 159 15.58 11.03 4.94
CA GLU A 159 16.58 11.10 3.86
C GLU A 159 16.68 12.51 3.25
N ALA A 160 15.58 13.25 3.20
CA ALA A 160 15.58 14.64 2.72
C ALA A 160 16.29 15.62 3.67
N GLY A 161 16.50 15.25 4.94
CA GLY A 161 17.16 16.06 5.97
C GLY A 161 18.66 15.88 6.10
N ASP A 162 19.26 14.86 5.50
CA ASP A 162 20.66 14.48 5.77
C ASP A 162 21.69 15.21 4.90
N ASP A 163 21.28 15.99 3.90
CA ASP A 163 22.20 16.70 3.00
C ASP A 163 22.61 18.12 3.46
N ASN A 164 22.18 18.59 4.66
CA ASN A 164 22.60 19.88 5.21
C ASN A 164 22.98 19.80 6.69
N ASP A 165 24.25 19.61 6.96
CA ASP A 165 24.87 19.49 8.30
C ASP A 165 24.88 20.80 9.14
N ASP A 166 24.35 21.92 8.64
CA ASP A 166 24.48 23.24 9.30
C ASP A 166 23.17 23.82 9.91
N MET A 167 22.02 23.09 9.90
CA MET A 167 20.74 23.58 10.46
C MET A 167 20.05 22.58 11.41
N LYS A 168 20.77 22.13 12.42
CA LYS A 168 20.32 21.08 13.37
C LYS A 168 19.26 21.49 14.41
N GLN A 169 18.67 22.66 14.39
CA GLN A 169 17.81 23.10 15.53
C GLN A 169 16.32 23.33 15.20
N GLU A 170 15.90 23.40 13.95
CA GLU A 170 14.47 23.62 13.63
C GLU A 170 13.74 22.40 13.03
N THR A 171 14.47 21.39 12.55
CA THR A 171 13.92 20.19 11.91
C THR A 171 13.38 19.15 12.90
N THR A 172 13.83 19.20 14.17
CA THR A 172 13.54 18.17 15.18
C THR A 172 12.07 18.13 15.63
N VAL A 173 11.34 19.23 15.58
CA VAL A 173 9.96 19.30 16.12
C VAL A 173 8.91 18.78 15.14
N LEU A 174 9.12 18.92 13.83
CA LEU A 174 8.23 18.36 12.81
C LEU A 174 8.42 16.84 12.69
N ASP A 175 9.64 16.36 12.84
CA ASP A 175 9.98 14.93 12.80
C ASP A 175 9.35 14.11 13.95
N GLU A 176 9.22 14.67 15.15
CA GLU A 176 8.61 13.97 16.30
C GLU A 176 7.10 13.78 16.11
N ALA A 177 6.39 14.75 15.55
CA ALA A 177 4.96 14.65 15.32
C ALA A 177 4.63 13.62 14.21
N ASP A 178 5.44 13.58 13.16
CA ASP A 178 5.29 12.62 12.06
C ASP A 178 5.66 11.20 12.52
N GLU A 179 6.69 11.05 13.35
CA GLU A 179 7.04 9.78 13.97
C GLU A 179 5.91 9.26 14.86
N GLU A 180 5.33 10.12 15.71
CA GLU A 180 4.22 9.74 16.58
C GLU A 180 2.99 9.32 15.77
N ALA A 181 2.63 10.05 14.70
CA ALA A 181 1.53 9.70 13.81
C ALA A 181 1.76 8.34 13.12
N THR A 182 2.98 8.09 12.63
CA THR A 182 3.34 6.83 11.99
C THR A 182 3.30 5.66 12.97
N VAL A 183 3.88 5.83 14.17
CA VAL A 183 3.83 4.83 15.24
C VAL A 183 2.39 4.50 15.62
N MET A 184 1.54 5.52 15.75
CA MET A 184 0.13 5.35 16.09
C MET A 184 -0.62 4.59 14.99
N ASN A 185 -0.40 4.94 13.72
CA ASN A 185 -1.00 4.26 12.57
C ASN A 185 -0.56 2.80 12.50
N PHE A 186 0.74 2.54 12.67
CA PHE A 186 1.29 1.18 12.68
C PHE A 186 0.67 0.32 13.79
N VAL A 187 0.64 0.81 15.04
CA VAL A 187 0.03 0.11 16.17
C VAL A 187 -1.44 -0.19 15.90
N ASN A 188 -2.19 0.81 15.42
CA ASN A 188 -3.60 0.63 15.09
C ASN A 188 -3.80 -0.42 14.00
N GLN A 189 -2.91 -0.48 13.02
CA GLN A 189 -2.99 -1.47 11.95
C GLN A 189 -2.67 -2.88 12.44
N VAL A 190 -1.64 -3.04 13.28
CA VAL A 190 -1.33 -4.33 13.95
C VAL A 190 -2.55 -4.85 14.72
N PHE A 191 -3.25 -3.98 15.46
CA PHE A 191 -4.46 -4.39 16.17
C PHE A 191 -5.62 -4.74 15.24
N ARG A 192 -5.86 -3.95 14.19
CA ARG A 192 -6.92 -4.22 13.20
C ARG A 192 -6.72 -5.58 12.51
N GLU A 193 -5.49 -5.85 12.10
CA GLU A 193 -5.12 -7.14 11.50
C GLU A 193 -5.31 -8.29 12.48
N GLY A 194 -4.82 -8.16 13.72
CA GLY A 194 -5.02 -9.16 14.75
C GLY A 194 -6.50 -9.46 15.01
N LEU A 195 -7.35 -8.44 15.03
CA LEU A 195 -8.81 -8.61 15.17
C LEU A 195 -9.42 -9.29 13.93
N LYS A 196 -8.98 -8.93 12.72
CA LYS A 196 -9.43 -9.55 11.47
C LYS A 196 -9.08 -11.05 11.44
N GLU A 197 -7.86 -11.40 11.84
CA GLU A 197 -7.37 -12.77 11.95
C GLU A 197 -7.94 -13.53 13.17
N ARG A 198 -8.79 -12.88 13.97
CA ARG A 198 -9.35 -13.44 15.23
C ARG A 198 -8.27 -13.89 16.21
N ALA A 199 -7.17 -13.14 16.28
CA ALA A 199 -6.11 -13.44 17.23
C ALA A 199 -6.61 -13.28 18.67
N THR A 200 -6.25 -14.22 19.53
CA THR A 200 -6.49 -14.14 20.98
C THR A 200 -5.44 -13.29 21.67
N ASP A 201 -4.22 -13.29 21.13
CA ASP A 201 -3.08 -12.55 21.67
C ASP A 201 -2.25 -11.95 20.54
N ILE A 202 -1.69 -10.78 20.79
CA ILE A 202 -0.71 -10.12 19.94
C ILE A 202 0.60 -10.04 20.72
N HIS A 203 1.63 -10.68 20.22
CA HIS A 203 2.96 -10.66 20.79
C HIS A 203 3.83 -9.65 20.03
N VAL A 204 4.31 -8.65 20.72
CA VAL A 204 5.30 -7.69 20.21
C VAL A 204 6.61 -7.94 20.92
N GLU A 205 7.58 -8.49 20.23
CA GLU A 205 8.82 -9.01 20.77
C GLU A 205 10.01 -8.22 20.25
N PRO A 206 10.55 -7.30 21.07
CA PRO A 206 11.81 -6.64 20.77
C PRO A 206 12.95 -7.67 20.76
N LEU A 207 13.65 -7.78 19.64
CA LEU A 207 14.84 -8.59 19.48
C LEU A 207 16.07 -7.68 19.40
N GLU A 208 17.27 -8.25 19.55
CA GLU A 208 18.51 -7.49 19.51
C GLU A 208 18.72 -6.74 18.17
N ARG A 209 18.29 -7.34 17.06
CA ARG A 209 18.48 -6.79 15.70
C ARG A 209 17.20 -6.55 14.93
N ASP A 210 16.02 -6.83 15.54
CA ASP A 210 14.74 -6.78 14.85
C ASP A 210 13.58 -6.59 15.84
N LEU A 211 12.39 -6.31 15.32
CA LEU A 211 11.13 -6.34 16.05
C LEU A 211 10.24 -7.41 15.43
N ARG A 212 9.86 -8.41 16.21
CA ARG A 212 8.98 -9.48 15.75
C ARG A 212 7.57 -9.30 16.29
N ILE A 213 6.59 -9.43 15.40
CA ILE A 213 5.17 -9.44 15.76
C ILE A 213 4.60 -10.81 15.44
N ARG A 214 3.82 -11.38 16.38
CA ARG A 214 3.14 -12.65 16.19
C ARG A 214 1.71 -12.58 16.70
N TYR A 215 0.80 -13.19 15.96
CA TYR A 215 -0.58 -13.39 16.36
C TYR A 215 -0.79 -14.81 16.85
N ARG A 216 -1.55 -14.97 17.94
CA ARG A 216 -2.03 -16.28 18.35
C ARG A 216 -3.42 -16.50 17.77
N VAL A 217 -3.50 -17.37 16.77
CA VAL A 217 -4.75 -17.75 16.10
C VAL A 217 -4.97 -19.26 16.32
N ASP A 218 -6.11 -19.64 16.85
CA ASP A 218 -6.44 -21.05 17.16
C ASP A 218 -5.32 -21.77 17.94
N GLY A 219 -4.71 -21.07 18.90
CA GLY A 219 -3.64 -21.57 19.76
C GLY A 219 -2.24 -21.59 19.12
N LYS A 220 -2.10 -21.33 17.83
CA LYS A 220 -0.81 -21.28 17.12
C LYS A 220 -0.29 -19.84 17.04
N LEU A 221 1.01 -19.69 17.22
CA LEU A 221 1.68 -18.41 16.98
C LEU A 221 2.08 -18.31 15.49
N LEU A 222 1.51 -17.33 14.80
CA LEU A 222 1.80 -17.00 13.42
C LEU A 222 2.62 -15.73 13.39
N GLU A 223 3.73 -15.73 12.66
CA GLU A 223 4.55 -14.54 12.47
C GLU A 223 3.88 -13.59 11.48
N VAL A 224 3.88 -12.31 11.82
CA VAL A 224 3.31 -11.24 11.01
C VAL A 224 4.46 -10.53 10.32
N PRO A 225 4.46 -10.43 8.98
CA PRO A 225 5.45 -9.65 8.28
C PRO A 225 5.42 -8.19 8.75
N VAL A 226 6.58 -7.62 9.00
CA VAL A 226 6.77 -6.22 9.40
C VAL A 226 7.74 -5.52 8.46
N PRO A 227 7.65 -4.19 8.32
CA PRO A 227 8.59 -3.44 7.49
C PRO A 227 10.04 -3.65 7.95
N PRO A 228 11.01 -3.76 7.03
CA PRO A 228 12.40 -4.07 7.36
C PRO A 228 13.05 -3.06 8.31
N ASN A 229 12.54 -1.83 8.36
CA ASN A 229 13.09 -0.75 9.19
C ASN A 229 12.27 -0.48 10.46
N VAL A 230 11.29 -1.34 10.79
CA VAL A 230 10.42 -1.19 11.99
C VAL A 230 11.23 -1.07 13.29
N ARG A 231 12.40 -1.67 13.33
CA ARG A 231 13.34 -1.56 14.46
C ARG A 231 13.70 -0.12 14.82
N LEU A 232 13.78 0.78 13.84
CA LEU A 232 14.12 2.19 14.09
C LEU A 232 13.10 2.90 14.97
N LEU A 233 11.85 2.42 14.97
CA LEU A 233 10.76 2.94 15.80
C LEU A 233 10.44 2.04 17.01
N GLN A 234 11.26 1.05 17.31
CA GLN A 234 11.00 0.08 18.39
C GLN A 234 10.73 0.75 19.73
N ALA A 235 11.54 1.73 20.11
CA ALA A 235 11.37 2.44 21.38
C ALA A 235 10.06 3.22 21.43
N SER A 236 9.72 3.93 20.36
CA SER A 236 8.50 4.70 20.22
C SER A 236 7.26 3.80 20.20
N LEU A 237 7.34 2.64 19.51
CA LEU A 237 6.29 1.62 19.50
C LEU A 237 6.01 1.06 20.90
N ILE A 238 7.05 0.68 21.65
CA ILE A 238 6.89 0.16 23.01
C ILE A 238 6.32 1.23 23.94
N SER A 239 6.82 2.47 23.85
CA SER A 239 6.29 3.59 24.64
C SER A 239 4.81 3.84 24.32
N ARG A 240 4.43 3.81 23.06
CA ARG A 240 3.02 3.97 22.64
C ARG A 240 2.13 2.85 23.18
N LEU A 241 2.56 1.61 23.10
CA LEU A 241 1.82 0.47 23.66
C LEU A 241 1.65 0.60 25.18
N LYS A 242 2.68 1.03 25.90
CA LYS A 242 2.59 1.29 27.34
C LYS A 242 1.61 2.40 27.68
N ILE A 243 1.63 3.52 26.93
CA ILE A 243 0.66 4.62 27.10
C ILE A 243 -0.76 4.13 26.89
N MET A 244 -1.03 3.35 25.84
CA MET A 244 -2.35 2.80 25.54
C MET A 244 -2.83 1.83 26.64
N ALA A 245 -1.92 1.12 27.27
CA ALA A 245 -2.20 0.20 28.37
C ALA A 245 -2.18 0.88 29.75
N HIS A 246 -1.97 2.22 29.83
CA HIS A 246 -1.80 2.97 31.08
C HIS A 246 -0.64 2.44 31.95
N LEU A 247 0.41 1.93 31.34
CA LEU A 247 1.63 1.45 32.00
C LEU A 247 2.66 2.58 32.14
N ASP A 248 3.57 2.44 33.12
CA ASP A 248 4.69 3.37 33.30
C ASP A 248 5.68 3.23 32.14
N ILE A 249 5.97 4.37 31.47
CA ILE A 249 6.92 4.42 30.36
C ILE A 249 8.39 4.51 30.84
N ALA A 250 8.63 4.86 32.11
CA ALA A 250 9.98 4.96 32.67
C ALA A 250 10.56 3.59 33.05
N GLU A 251 9.75 2.59 33.29
CA GLU A 251 10.22 1.22 33.52
C GLU A 251 10.63 0.54 32.21
N ARG A 252 11.83 -0.04 32.18
CA ARG A 252 12.39 -0.78 31.05
C ARG A 252 12.14 -2.27 31.16
#